data_35ccf0aafa0dd39799f3547d008f45ef
#
_entry.id   35ccf0aafa0dd39799f3547d008f45ef
#
_cell.length_a   1.000
_cell.length_b   1.000
_cell.length_c   1.000
_cell.angle_alpha   90.00
_cell.angle_beta   90.00
_cell.angle_gamma   90.00
#
_symmetry.space_group_name_H-M   'P 1'
#
loop_
_entity.id
_entity.type
_entity.pdbx_description
1 polymer ?
#
loop_
_entity_poly.entity_id
_entity_poly.type
_entity_poly.pdbx_seq_one_letter_code
_entity_poly.pdbx_strand_id
1 'polypeptide(L)'
;MNSPVLLVTGGSRGIGAAAALLAARDGWDVAVNYTRDEAAAQAVAQRVRSLGRRALVVRGDVSREADVLAMYAAVDAELGTLRGLVNNAGVVDVAARVDAMSEARLLRMFGINVIGSMLCAREAVRRMSTARGGAGGAIVNLSSAAARLGSPGQYVDYAASKGAIDAFTLGLAREVAAEGIRVNAVRPGIIETDIHASGGVPDRAAQLAPSVPMRRAGNADEVAQAIVWLLSEAASYTTGAVVDVTGGR
;
A
#
# COMPACT_ATOMS: atom_id res chain seq x y z
N MET A 1 -8.13 -25.05 9.07
CA MET A 1 -7.21 -24.39 8.11
C MET A 1 -6.71 -23.12 8.78
N ASN A 2 -5.41 -22.82 8.72
CA ASN A 2 -4.86 -21.57 9.25
C ASN A 2 -5.34 -20.41 8.38
N SER A 3 -5.72 -19.30 9.00
CA SER A 3 -6.11 -18.08 8.29
C SER A 3 -4.95 -17.53 7.44
N PRO A 4 -5.22 -16.98 6.27
CA PRO A 4 -4.18 -16.33 5.47
C PRO A 4 -3.62 -15.09 6.21
N VAL A 5 -2.31 -14.86 6.10
CA VAL A 5 -1.62 -13.73 6.74
C VAL A 5 -1.41 -12.61 5.72
N LEU A 6 -1.82 -11.40 6.08
CA LEU A 6 -1.65 -10.17 5.31
C LEU A 6 -0.69 -9.22 6.04
N LEU A 7 0.29 -8.70 5.33
CA LEU A 7 1.08 -7.55 5.79
C LEU A 7 0.59 -6.27 5.10
N VAL A 8 0.28 -5.23 5.90
CA VAL A 8 -0.08 -3.90 5.39
C VAL A 8 0.98 -2.90 5.82
N THR A 9 1.76 -2.40 4.89
CA THR A 9 2.75 -1.35 5.18
C THR A 9 2.05 0.01 5.34
N GLY A 10 2.47 0.80 6.34
CA GLY A 10 1.78 2.04 6.67
C GLY A 10 0.31 1.84 7.07
N GLY A 11 0.02 0.73 7.76
CA GLY A 11 -1.35 0.27 8.10
C GLY A 11 -2.01 0.98 9.27
N SER A 12 -1.38 1.98 9.89
CA SER A 12 -1.90 2.62 11.11
C SER A 12 -3.02 3.63 10.87
N ARG A 13 -3.21 4.13 9.63
CA ARG A 13 -4.23 5.14 9.28
C ARG A 13 -4.63 5.09 7.80
N GLY A 14 -5.65 5.88 7.45
CA GLY A 14 -6.10 6.09 6.07
C GLY A 14 -6.41 4.78 5.33
N ILE A 15 -5.99 4.69 4.07
CA ILE A 15 -6.26 3.54 3.19
C ILE A 15 -5.68 2.24 3.77
N GLY A 16 -4.47 2.29 4.37
CA GLY A 16 -3.85 1.11 4.96
C GLY A 16 -4.67 0.54 6.12
N ALA A 17 -5.17 1.39 7.02
CA ALA A 17 -6.03 0.96 8.12
C ALA A 17 -7.36 0.40 7.62
N ALA A 18 -7.99 1.05 6.64
CA ALA A 18 -9.23 0.57 6.03
C ALA A 18 -9.05 -0.81 5.36
N ALA A 19 -7.95 -0.99 4.61
CA ALA A 19 -7.61 -2.27 4.00
C ALA A 19 -7.35 -3.37 5.04
N ALA A 20 -6.63 -3.06 6.13
CA ALA A 20 -6.37 -3.99 7.23
C ALA A 20 -7.68 -4.47 7.88
N LEU A 21 -8.61 -3.56 8.15
CA LEU A 21 -9.89 -3.88 8.78
C LEU A 21 -10.83 -4.64 7.85
N LEU A 22 -10.89 -4.27 6.58
CA LEU A 22 -11.72 -4.98 5.62
C LEU A 22 -11.19 -6.39 5.37
N ALA A 23 -9.87 -6.56 5.19
CA ALA A 23 -9.25 -7.88 5.07
C ALA A 23 -9.49 -8.76 6.31
N ALA A 24 -9.46 -8.18 7.51
CA ALA A 24 -9.79 -8.92 8.73
C ALA A 24 -11.23 -9.43 8.73
N ARG A 25 -12.21 -8.66 8.23
CA ARG A 25 -13.61 -9.11 8.05
C ARG A 25 -13.69 -10.28 7.07
N ASP A 26 -12.84 -10.30 6.06
CA ASP A 26 -12.76 -11.36 5.05
C ASP A 26 -11.88 -12.56 5.49
N GLY A 27 -11.50 -12.61 6.78
CA GLY A 27 -10.86 -13.77 7.37
C GLY A 27 -9.33 -13.74 7.43
N TRP A 28 -8.68 -12.63 7.08
CA TRP A 28 -7.23 -12.49 7.17
C TRP A 28 -6.75 -12.19 8.59
N ASP A 29 -5.65 -12.83 8.99
CA ASP A 29 -4.83 -12.35 10.09
C ASP A 29 -3.91 -11.24 9.58
N VAL A 30 -3.71 -10.16 10.33
CA VAL A 30 -3.13 -8.93 9.79
C VAL A 30 -1.91 -8.46 10.58
N ALA A 31 -0.80 -8.26 9.89
CA ALA A 31 0.33 -7.49 10.40
C ALA A 31 0.19 -6.01 9.97
N VAL A 32 0.11 -5.12 10.94
CA VAL A 32 -0.03 -3.67 10.78
C VAL A 32 1.35 -3.03 10.97
N ASN A 33 1.99 -2.63 9.87
CA ASN A 33 3.25 -1.91 9.95
C ASN A 33 3.01 -0.42 10.19
N TYR A 34 3.87 0.16 11.00
CA TYR A 34 3.92 1.60 11.28
C TYR A 34 5.38 2.08 11.44
N THR A 35 5.59 3.40 11.37
CA THR A 35 6.92 3.99 11.58
C THR A 35 6.98 4.87 12.82
N ARG A 36 5.96 5.68 13.10
CA ARG A 36 5.97 6.71 14.14
C ARG A 36 4.86 6.57 15.17
N ASP A 37 3.64 6.33 14.73
CA ASP A 37 2.43 6.34 15.59
C ASP A 37 2.04 4.92 15.97
N GLU A 38 2.59 4.47 17.10
CA GLU A 38 2.30 3.15 17.64
C GLU A 38 0.87 3.06 18.16
N ALA A 39 0.39 4.12 18.78
CA ALA A 39 -0.96 4.13 19.37
C ALA A 39 -2.03 3.93 18.28
N ALA A 40 -1.90 4.63 17.14
CA ALA A 40 -2.78 4.43 16.00
C ALA A 40 -2.70 3.00 15.44
N ALA A 41 -1.50 2.42 15.34
CA ALA A 41 -1.33 1.04 14.88
C ALA A 41 -1.96 0.03 15.84
N GLN A 42 -1.80 0.22 17.16
CA GLN A 42 -2.44 -0.61 18.19
C GLN A 42 -3.96 -0.51 18.14
N ALA A 43 -4.52 0.68 17.90
CA ALA A 43 -5.96 0.86 17.74
C ALA A 43 -6.52 0.06 16.55
N VAL A 44 -5.82 0.06 15.41
CA VAL A 44 -6.18 -0.78 14.25
C VAL A 44 -6.08 -2.26 14.60
N ALA A 45 -4.99 -2.70 15.23
CA ALA A 45 -4.79 -4.09 15.62
C ALA A 45 -5.86 -4.57 16.63
N GLN A 46 -6.26 -3.73 17.56
CA GLN A 46 -7.35 -4.04 18.52
C GLN A 46 -8.68 -4.26 17.77
N ARG A 47 -8.98 -3.42 16.79
CA ARG A 47 -10.18 -3.60 15.94
C ARG A 47 -10.10 -4.88 15.11
N VAL A 48 -8.94 -5.25 14.58
CA VAL A 48 -8.73 -6.54 13.90
C VAL A 48 -9.01 -7.70 14.86
N ARG A 49 -8.50 -7.63 16.10
CA ARG A 49 -8.75 -8.66 17.13
C ARG A 49 -10.23 -8.76 17.52
N SER A 50 -10.95 -7.64 17.59
CA SER A 50 -12.39 -7.64 17.86
C SER A 50 -13.23 -8.30 16.75
N LEU A 51 -12.66 -8.43 15.54
CA LEU A 51 -13.24 -9.20 14.43
C LEU A 51 -12.88 -10.70 14.49
N GLY A 52 -12.24 -11.17 15.58
CA GLY A 52 -11.84 -12.56 15.76
C GLY A 52 -10.59 -12.97 14.98
N ARG A 53 -9.77 -12.02 14.54
CA ARG A 53 -8.53 -12.28 13.80
C ARG A 53 -7.30 -11.99 14.64
N ARG A 54 -6.18 -12.67 14.33
CA ARG A 54 -4.89 -12.32 14.94
C ARG A 54 -4.38 -11.02 14.34
N ALA A 55 -3.72 -10.21 15.17
CA ALA A 55 -3.11 -8.97 14.73
C ALA A 55 -1.73 -8.79 15.37
N LEU A 56 -0.74 -8.49 14.52
CA LEU A 56 0.61 -8.09 14.92
C LEU A 56 0.79 -6.61 14.59
N VAL A 57 1.33 -5.85 15.54
CA VAL A 57 1.79 -4.48 15.29
C VAL A 57 3.31 -4.51 15.17
N VAL A 58 3.86 -4.06 14.04
CA VAL A 58 5.29 -4.13 13.77
C VAL A 58 5.83 -2.78 13.32
N ARG A 59 6.82 -2.27 14.07
CA ARG A 59 7.53 -1.04 13.70
C ARG A 59 8.56 -1.33 12.63
N GLY A 60 8.67 -0.45 11.61
CA GLY A 60 9.71 -0.52 10.58
C GLY A 60 9.56 0.59 9.56
N ASP A 61 10.68 1.15 9.15
CA ASP A 61 10.78 2.07 8.03
C ASP A 61 11.08 1.26 6.75
N VAL A 62 10.14 1.24 5.83
CA VAL A 62 10.25 0.45 4.59
C VAL A 62 11.43 0.88 3.71
N SER A 63 11.93 2.11 3.86
CA SER A 63 13.12 2.58 3.14
C SER A 63 14.44 1.98 3.66
N ARG A 64 14.39 1.25 4.77
CA ARG A 64 15.55 0.62 5.43
C ARG A 64 15.46 -0.89 5.32
N GLU A 65 16.38 -1.50 4.57
CA GLU A 65 16.36 -2.95 4.36
C GLU A 65 16.39 -3.75 5.67
N ALA A 66 17.18 -3.33 6.65
CA ALA A 66 17.25 -3.99 7.95
C ALA A 66 15.89 -4.01 8.67
N ASP A 67 15.14 -2.90 8.61
CA ASP A 67 13.80 -2.81 9.21
C ASP A 67 12.81 -3.72 8.47
N VAL A 68 12.89 -3.78 7.14
CA VAL A 68 12.05 -4.67 6.32
C VAL A 68 12.32 -6.13 6.68
N LEU A 69 13.59 -6.55 6.76
CA LEU A 69 13.95 -7.92 7.16
C LEU A 69 13.44 -8.28 8.55
N ALA A 70 13.62 -7.38 9.53
CA ALA A 70 13.13 -7.58 10.90
C ALA A 70 11.60 -7.68 10.96
N MET A 71 10.89 -6.82 10.20
CA MET A 71 9.43 -6.84 10.10
C MET A 71 8.93 -8.20 9.58
N TYR A 72 9.51 -8.71 8.49
CA TYR A 72 9.09 -9.99 7.94
C TYR A 72 9.44 -11.18 8.85
N ALA A 73 10.57 -11.14 9.54
CA ALA A 73 10.94 -12.16 10.54
C ALA A 73 9.90 -12.19 11.70
N ALA A 74 9.44 -11.03 12.16
CA ALA A 74 8.40 -10.96 13.18
C ALA A 74 7.05 -11.51 12.67
N VAL A 75 6.67 -11.21 11.42
CA VAL A 75 5.46 -11.76 10.79
C VAL A 75 5.53 -13.28 10.72
N ASP A 76 6.64 -13.84 10.27
CA ASP A 76 6.85 -15.29 10.18
C ASP A 76 6.73 -15.98 11.55
N ALA A 77 7.32 -15.38 12.60
CA ALA A 77 7.32 -15.93 13.94
C ALA A 77 5.95 -15.87 14.63
N GLU A 78 5.23 -14.75 14.49
CA GLU A 78 4.01 -14.47 15.26
C GLU A 78 2.73 -14.89 14.54
N LEU A 79 2.67 -14.71 13.21
CA LEU A 79 1.46 -14.99 12.43
C LEU A 79 1.62 -16.21 11.52
N GLY A 80 2.82 -16.52 11.10
CA GLY A 80 3.11 -17.63 10.19
C GLY A 80 3.20 -17.20 8.72
N THR A 81 2.87 -18.11 7.82
CA THR A 81 3.13 -17.96 6.37
C THR A 81 2.37 -16.82 5.75
N LEU A 82 3.09 -15.85 5.18
CA LEU A 82 2.51 -14.72 4.45
C LEU A 82 1.79 -15.20 3.18
N ARG A 83 0.60 -14.66 2.95
CA ARG A 83 -0.21 -14.90 1.75
C ARG A 83 -0.62 -13.61 1.03
N GLY A 84 -0.45 -12.46 1.68
CA GLY A 84 -0.80 -11.16 1.10
C GLY A 84 0.14 -10.05 1.53
N LEU A 85 0.36 -9.10 0.62
CA LEU A 85 1.06 -7.84 0.89
C LEU A 85 0.28 -6.68 0.31
N VAL A 86 0.02 -5.67 1.14
CA VAL A 86 -0.42 -4.35 0.69
C VAL A 86 0.73 -3.36 0.87
N ASN A 87 1.39 -2.99 -0.22
CA ASN A 87 2.41 -1.94 -0.26
C ASN A 87 1.73 -0.57 -0.26
N ASN A 88 1.32 -0.13 0.93
CA ASN A 88 0.60 1.13 1.11
C ASN A 88 1.49 2.25 1.68
N ALA A 89 2.57 1.94 2.37
CA ALA A 89 3.48 2.95 2.91
C ALA A 89 3.93 3.92 1.80
N GLY A 90 3.74 5.21 2.06
CA GLY A 90 4.09 6.24 1.11
C GLY A 90 4.02 7.63 1.73
N VAL A 91 4.74 8.55 1.12
CA VAL A 91 4.79 9.95 1.54
C VAL A 91 4.54 10.86 0.36
N VAL A 92 4.04 12.05 0.67
CA VAL A 92 4.04 13.24 -0.19
C VAL A 92 4.78 14.33 0.59
N ASP A 93 5.30 15.33 -0.10
CA ASP A 93 5.96 16.49 0.51
C ASP A 93 5.15 17.76 0.24
N VAL A 94 5.59 18.92 0.75
CA VAL A 94 4.97 20.21 0.43
C VAL A 94 5.07 20.47 -1.07
N ALA A 95 4.07 21.18 -1.62
CA ALA A 95 4.06 21.52 -3.04
C ALA A 95 5.31 22.35 -3.41
N ALA A 96 5.98 21.94 -4.48
CA ALA A 96 7.16 22.64 -5.00
C ALA A 96 7.31 22.40 -6.51
N ARG A 97 7.92 23.35 -7.22
CA ARG A 97 8.42 23.13 -8.58
C ARG A 97 9.71 22.31 -8.54
N VAL A 98 10.03 21.62 -9.62
CA VAL A 98 11.21 20.75 -9.69
C VAL A 98 12.53 21.47 -9.41
N ASP A 99 12.65 22.73 -9.81
CA ASP A 99 13.82 23.58 -9.60
C ASP A 99 14.02 24.00 -8.11
N ALA A 100 13.01 23.77 -7.26
CA ALA A 100 13.08 24.00 -5.81
C ALA A 100 13.16 22.69 -4.99
N MET A 101 13.24 21.53 -5.63
CA MET A 101 13.33 20.25 -4.94
C MET A 101 14.77 19.90 -4.59
N SER A 102 15.05 19.66 -3.31
CA SER A 102 16.37 19.21 -2.86
C SER A 102 16.60 17.73 -3.14
N GLU A 103 17.87 17.34 -3.27
CA GLU A 103 18.28 15.94 -3.37
C GLU A 103 17.73 15.09 -2.21
N ALA A 104 17.81 15.61 -0.98
CA ALA A 104 17.31 14.93 0.22
C ALA A 104 15.80 14.61 0.12
N ARG A 105 14.99 15.53 -0.43
CA ARG A 105 13.58 15.32 -0.71
C ARG A 105 13.38 14.19 -1.73
N LEU A 106 14.14 14.21 -2.83
CA LEU A 106 14.04 13.20 -3.88
C LEU A 106 14.43 11.81 -3.35
N LEU A 107 15.56 11.72 -2.64
CA LEU A 107 16.01 10.46 -2.01
C LEU A 107 14.98 9.92 -1.01
N ARG A 108 14.39 10.77 -0.16
CA ARG A 108 13.35 10.38 0.77
C ARG A 108 12.09 9.89 0.05
N MET A 109 11.64 10.62 -1.00
CA MET A 109 10.46 10.28 -1.78
C MET A 109 10.62 8.91 -2.45
N PHE A 110 11.70 8.70 -3.19
CA PHE A 110 11.95 7.44 -3.88
C PHE A 110 12.34 6.31 -2.92
N GLY A 111 13.06 6.61 -1.84
CA GLY A 111 13.41 5.65 -0.80
C GLY A 111 12.17 4.99 -0.20
N ILE A 112 11.17 5.77 0.18
CA ILE A 112 9.95 5.24 0.80
C ILE A 112 8.99 4.69 -0.25
N ASN A 113 8.64 5.49 -1.28
CA ASN A 113 7.55 5.14 -2.19
C ASN A 113 7.93 4.04 -3.19
N VAL A 114 9.20 3.95 -3.58
CA VAL A 114 9.67 3.02 -4.62
C VAL A 114 10.53 1.91 -4.03
N ILE A 115 11.70 2.26 -3.48
CA ILE A 115 12.65 1.27 -2.97
C ILE A 115 12.01 0.46 -1.85
N GLY A 116 11.31 1.11 -0.92
CA GLY A 116 10.60 0.43 0.18
C GLY A 116 9.56 -0.56 -0.32
N SER A 117 8.76 -0.18 -1.33
CA SER A 117 7.79 -1.08 -1.95
C SER A 117 8.47 -2.28 -2.63
N MET A 118 9.60 -2.06 -3.30
CA MET A 118 10.39 -3.14 -3.94
C MET A 118 11.01 -4.08 -2.90
N LEU A 119 11.57 -3.56 -1.81
CA LEU A 119 12.12 -4.36 -0.71
C LEU A 119 11.04 -5.23 -0.05
N CYS A 120 9.88 -4.66 0.24
CA CYS A 120 8.76 -5.40 0.79
C CYS A 120 8.25 -6.48 -0.18
N ALA A 121 8.10 -6.15 -1.48
CA ALA A 121 7.68 -7.13 -2.48
C ALA A 121 8.70 -8.26 -2.63
N ARG A 122 10.01 -7.96 -2.62
CA ARG A 122 11.08 -8.98 -2.64
C ARG A 122 10.93 -9.99 -1.51
N GLU A 123 10.72 -9.52 -0.28
CA GLU A 123 10.56 -10.39 0.88
C GLU A 123 9.25 -11.18 0.84
N ALA A 124 8.18 -10.58 0.29
CA ALA A 124 6.91 -11.28 0.06
C ALA A 124 7.07 -12.41 -0.96
N VAL A 125 7.72 -12.14 -2.11
CA VAL A 125 7.98 -13.16 -3.14
C VAL A 125 8.81 -14.32 -2.57
N ARG A 126 9.86 -14.04 -1.78
CA ARG A 126 10.68 -15.10 -1.14
C ARG A 126 9.88 -16.08 -0.31
N ARG A 127 8.75 -15.64 0.30
CA ARG A 127 7.88 -16.43 1.19
C ARG A 127 6.69 -17.06 0.47
N MET A 128 6.14 -16.36 -0.53
CA MET A 128 4.93 -16.79 -1.21
C MET A 128 5.20 -17.69 -2.43
N SER A 129 6.36 -17.55 -3.08
CA SER A 129 6.67 -18.26 -4.32
C SER A 129 6.58 -19.78 -4.17
N THR A 130 5.76 -20.43 -5.00
CA THR A 130 5.66 -21.90 -5.06
C THR A 130 6.97 -22.55 -5.49
N ALA A 131 7.78 -21.88 -6.30
CA ALA A 131 9.12 -22.34 -6.68
C ALA A 131 10.10 -22.37 -5.49
N ARG A 132 9.75 -21.72 -4.36
CA ARG A 132 10.53 -21.68 -3.12
C ARG A 132 9.85 -22.43 -1.97
N GLY A 133 8.81 -23.22 -2.26
CA GLY A 133 8.04 -23.96 -1.24
C GLY A 133 6.94 -23.14 -0.57
N GLY A 134 6.66 -21.92 -1.02
CA GLY A 134 5.53 -21.13 -0.59
C GLY A 134 4.20 -21.65 -1.16
N ALA A 135 3.10 -21.03 -0.77
CA ALA A 135 1.75 -21.46 -1.17
C ALA A 135 1.05 -20.45 -2.14
N GLY A 136 1.82 -19.61 -2.81
CA GLY A 136 1.29 -18.52 -3.63
C GLY A 136 0.74 -17.36 -2.79
N GLY A 137 0.14 -16.38 -3.45
CA GLY A 137 -0.44 -15.24 -2.75
C GLY A 137 -0.76 -14.06 -3.67
N ALA A 138 -1.00 -12.90 -3.06
CA ALA A 138 -1.28 -11.67 -3.79
C ALA A 138 -0.54 -10.45 -3.21
N ILE A 139 -0.05 -9.59 -4.11
CA ILE A 139 0.55 -8.30 -3.78
C ILE A 139 -0.31 -7.20 -4.39
N VAL A 140 -0.67 -6.20 -3.60
CA VAL A 140 -1.36 -5.00 -4.07
C VAL A 140 -0.51 -3.77 -3.74
N ASN A 141 -0.07 -3.06 -4.77
CA ASN A 141 0.73 -1.85 -4.66
C ASN A 141 -0.17 -0.61 -4.70
N LEU A 142 0.05 0.35 -3.81
CA LEU A 142 -0.62 1.65 -3.85
C LEU A 142 0.14 2.61 -4.77
N SER A 143 -0.40 2.80 -5.97
CA SER A 143 -0.03 3.85 -6.91
C SER A 143 -0.82 5.14 -6.59
N SER A 144 -1.12 5.95 -7.59
CA SER A 144 -1.93 7.17 -7.51
C SER A 144 -2.35 7.62 -8.90
N ALA A 145 -3.47 8.31 -9.01
CA ALA A 145 -3.84 9.05 -10.23
C ALA A 145 -2.75 10.05 -10.66
N ALA A 146 -1.93 10.53 -9.71
CA ALA A 146 -0.77 11.38 -9.98
C ALA A 146 0.22 10.77 -11.00
N ALA A 147 0.36 9.44 -11.05
CA ALA A 147 1.19 8.74 -12.03
C ALA A 147 0.81 9.08 -13.48
N ARG A 148 -0.49 9.32 -13.76
CA ARG A 148 -1.01 9.70 -15.08
C ARG A 148 -1.09 11.21 -15.28
N LEU A 149 -1.35 11.96 -14.20
CA LEU A 149 -1.59 13.40 -14.25
C LEU A 149 -0.29 14.22 -14.17
N GLY A 150 0.83 13.61 -13.71
CA GLY A 150 2.13 14.26 -13.62
C GLY A 150 2.26 15.30 -12.50
N SER A 151 1.17 15.79 -11.91
CA SER A 151 1.13 16.80 -10.83
C SER A 151 2.04 18.02 -11.06
N PRO A 152 1.96 18.71 -12.21
CA PRO A 152 2.87 19.80 -12.57
C PRO A 152 2.80 20.95 -11.56
N GLY A 153 3.96 21.52 -11.23
CA GLY A 153 4.10 22.65 -10.29
C GLY A 153 3.83 22.31 -8.83
N GLN A 154 3.58 21.06 -8.49
CA GLN A 154 3.22 20.63 -7.14
C GLN A 154 4.07 19.44 -6.66
N TYR A 155 3.94 18.28 -7.32
CA TYR A 155 4.44 16.99 -6.82
C TYR A 155 4.95 16.10 -7.96
N VAL A 156 5.77 16.62 -8.87
CA VAL A 156 6.30 15.84 -10.01
C VAL A 156 7.16 14.66 -9.54
N ASP A 157 7.85 14.79 -8.41
CA ASP A 157 8.60 13.74 -7.75
C ASP A 157 7.70 12.61 -7.22
N TYR A 158 6.59 12.96 -6.57
CA TYR A 158 5.57 11.99 -6.15
C TYR A 158 4.93 11.29 -7.35
N ALA A 159 4.54 12.05 -8.37
CA ALA A 159 3.97 11.50 -9.60
C ALA A 159 4.94 10.52 -10.27
N ALA A 160 6.22 10.87 -10.38
CA ALA A 160 7.27 10.00 -10.91
C ALA A 160 7.43 8.73 -10.06
N SER A 161 7.41 8.86 -8.71
CA SER A 161 7.49 7.70 -7.81
C SER A 161 6.30 6.73 -8.03
N LYS A 162 5.10 7.26 -8.27
CA LYS A 162 3.90 6.44 -8.51
C LYS A 162 3.86 5.85 -9.92
N GLY A 163 4.44 6.52 -10.92
CA GLY A 163 4.69 5.95 -12.24
C GLY A 163 5.69 4.78 -12.19
N ALA A 164 6.72 4.88 -11.33
CA ALA A 164 7.64 3.77 -11.09
C ALA A 164 6.93 2.56 -10.47
N ILE A 165 5.96 2.75 -9.57
CA ILE A 165 5.14 1.66 -9.00
C ILE A 165 4.27 0.99 -10.05
N ASP A 166 3.71 1.74 -11.01
CA ASP A 166 2.93 1.17 -12.10
C ASP A 166 3.78 0.24 -12.98
N ALA A 167 4.96 0.70 -13.38
CA ALA A 167 5.91 -0.10 -14.17
C ALA A 167 6.41 -1.32 -13.38
N PHE A 168 6.75 -1.15 -12.10
CA PHE A 168 7.18 -2.22 -11.21
C PHE A 168 6.08 -3.29 -11.05
N THR A 169 4.83 -2.88 -10.88
CA THR A 169 3.68 -3.80 -10.76
C THR A 169 3.57 -4.69 -11.99
N LEU A 170 3.64 -4.11 -13.18
CA LEU A 170 3.55 -4.86 -14.44
C LEU A 170 4.72 -5.82 -14.63
N GLY A 171 5.95 -5.37 -14.35
CA GLY A 171 7.14 -6.19 -14.45
C GLY A 171 7.11 -7.37 -13.48
N LEU A 172 6.89 -7.10 -12.20
CA LEU A 172 6.84 -8.12 -11.16
C LEU A 172 5.70 -9.13 -11.39
N ALA A 173 4.52 -8.66 -11.83
CA ALA A 173 3.40 -9.56 -12.14
C ALA A 173 3.77 -10.63 -13.16
N ARG A 174 4.47 -10.25 -14.23
CA ARG A 174 4.92 -11.17 -15.28
C ARG A 174 6.03 -12.11 -14.81
N GLU A 175 6.90 -11.62 -13.93
CA GLU A 175 8.02 -12.38 -13.38
C GLU A 175 7.55 -13.52 -12.47
N VAL A 176 6.53 -13.27 -11.62
CA VAL A 176 6.14 -14.22 -10.55
C VAL A 176 4.79 -14.93 -10.81
N ALA A 177 4.13 -14.69 -11.94
CA ALA A 177 2.83 -15.30 -12.24
C ALA A 177 2.86 -16.84 -12.22
N ALA A 178 3.89 -17.44 -12.80
CA ALA A 178 4.08 -18.89 -12.81
C ALA A 178 4.43 -19.47 -11.43
N GLU A 179 4.76 -18.62 -10.47
CA GLU A 179 5.07 -18.98 -9.10
C GLU A 179 3.85 -18.86 -8.14
N GLY A 180 2.65 -18.71 -8.70
CA GLY A 180 1.40 -18.62 -7.95
C GLY A 180 1.18 -17.28 -7.23
N ILE A 181 1.87 -16.22 -7.65
CA ILE A 181 1.75 -14.89 -7.05
C ILE A 181 1.09 -13.94 -8.05
N ARG A 182 0.00 -13.30 -7.64
CA ARG A 182 -0.64 -12.22 -8.40
C ARG A 182 -0.14 -10.87 -7.89
N VAL A 183 0.15 -9.95 -8.79
CA VAL A 183 0.61 -8.60 -8.43
C VAL A 183 -0.20 -7.58 -9.21
N ASN A 184 -0.88 -6.70 -8.48
CA ASN A 184 -1.71 -5.64 -9.05
C ASN A 184 -1.45 -4.32 -8.33
N ALA A 185 -1.93 -3.22 -8.89
CA ALA A 185 -1.92 -1.93 -8.23
C ALA A 185 -3.31 -1.30 -8.19
N VAL A 186 -3.50 -0.41 -7.23
CA VAL A 186 -4.65 0.50 -7.16
C VAL A 186 -4.12 1.92 -7.30
N ARG A 187 -4.76 2.76 -8.13
CA ARG A 187 -4.53 4.20 -8.23
C ARG A 187 -5.66 4.96 -7.56
N PRO A 188 -5.52 5.39 -6.30
CA PRO A 188 -6.48 6.30 -5.70
C PRO A 188 -6.47 7.67 -6.37
N GLY A 189 -7.64 8.29 -6.46
CA GLY A 189 -7.79 9.69 -6.83
C GLY A 189 -7.64 10.62 -5.63
N ILE A 190 -8.56 11.57 -5.49
CA ILE A 190 -8.67 12.44 -4.32
C ILE A 190 -9.45 11.69 -3.24
N ILE A 191 -8.75 11.29 -2.19
CA ILE A 191 -9.30 10.50 -1.07
C ILE A 191 -9.16 11.28 0.22
N GLU A 192 -10.19 11.30 1.06
CA GLU A 192 -10.18 11.91 2.39
C GLU A 192 -9.28 11.09 3.32
N THR A 193 -8.02 11.54 3.47
CA THR A 193 -7.00 10.92 4.33
C THR A 193 -6.01 11.96 4.84
N ASP A 194 -5.29 11.63 5.91
CA ASP A 194 -4.28 12.49 6.53
C ASP A 194 -3.04 12.76 5.64
N ILE A 195 -2.91 12.10 4.50
CA ILE A 195 -1.79 12.32 3.58
C ILE A 195 -1.73 13.76 3.08
N HIS A 196 -2.89 14.41 2.94
CA HIS A 196 -2.99 15.80 2.51
C HIS A 196 -2.45 16.77 3.57
N ALA A 197 -2.67 16.50 4.86
CA ALA A 197 -2.09 17.26 5.96
C ALA A 197 -0.55 17.15 5.95
N SER A 198 -0.02 15.98 5.63
CA SER A 198 1.45 15.77 5.48
C SER A 198 2.04 16.58 4.34
N GLY A 199 1.26 16.88 3.29
CA GLY A 199 1.63 17.77 2.18
C GLY A 199 1.37 19.27 2.45
N GLY A 200 0.99 19.65 3.69
CA GLY A 200 0.75 21.04 4.10
C GLY A 200 -0.64 21.59 3.71
N VAL A 201 -1.54 20.78 3.15
CA VAL A 201 -2.90 21.22 2.73
C VAL A 201 -3.94 20.23 3.25
N PRO A 202 -4.34 20.31 4.54
CA PRO A 202 -5.28 19.36 5.15
C PRO A 202 -6.63 19.30 4.43
N ASP A 203 -7.16 20.43 3.96
CA ASP A 203 -8.46 20.53 3.29
C ASP A 203 -8.41 20.26 1.77
N ARG A 204 -7.28 19.72 1.26
CA ARG A 204 -7.09 19.50 -0.18
C ARG A 204 -8.18 18.63 -0.80
N ALA A 205 -8.63 17.61 -0.10
CA ALA A 205 -9.69 16.73 -0.60
C ALA A 205 -10.99 17.50 -0.87
N ALA A 206 -11.42 18.33 0.10
CA ALA A 206 -12.60 19.17 -0.04
C ALA A 206 -12.45 20.21 -1.16
N GLN A 207 -11.27 20.86 -1.26
CA GLN A 207 -11.00 21.88 -2.30
C GLN A 207 -11.05 21.28 -3.70
N LEU A 208 -10.60 20.05 -3.90
CA LEU A 208 -10.54 19.40 -5.20
C LEU A 208 -11.79 18.59 -5.55
N ALA A 209 -12.67 18.30 -4.60
CA ALA A 209 -13.89 17.53 -4.80
C ALA A 209 -14.75 18.04 -5.99
N PRO A 210 -14.96 19.36 -6.20
CA PRO A 210 -15.71 19.87 -7.36
C PRO A 210 -15.08 19.56 -8.72
N SER A 211 -13.76 19.29 -8.77
CA SER A 211 -13.04 18.95 -10.01
C SER A 211 -13.09 17.46 -10.36
N VAL A 212 -13.53 16.61 -9.43
CA VAL A 212 -13.73 15.17 -9.67
C VAL A 212 -15.02 14.98 -10.46
N PRO A 213 -15.07 14.13 -11.51
CA PRO A 213 -16.31 13.88 -12.27
C PRO A 213 -17.48 13.44 -11.37
N MET A 214 -17.25 12.61 -10.35
CA MET A 214 -18.28 12.23 -9.36
C MET A 214 -18.61 13.34 -8.35
N ARG A 215 -18.02 14.55 -8.48
CA ARG A 215 -18.29 15.75 -7.66
C ARG A 215 -18.07 15.58 -6.15
N ARG A 216 -17.29 14.61 -5.75
CA ARG A 216 -16.89 14.37 -4.37
C ARG A 216 -15.49 13.76 -4.29
N ALA A 217 -14.86 13.90 -3.15
CA ALA A 217 -13.73 13.04 -2.79
C ALA A 217 -14.23 11.61 -2.53
N GLY A 218 -13.35 10.62 -2.72
CA GLY A 218 -13.56 9.27 -2.23
C GLY A 218 -13.15 9.15 -0.77
N ASN A 219 -13.53 8.05 -0.13
CA ASN A 219 -13.06 7.70 1.21
C ASN A 219 -12.11 6.50 1.19
N ALA A 220 -11.45 6.24 2.32
CA ALA A 220 -10.47 5.16 2.44
C ALA A 220 -11.11 3.77 2.22
N ASP A 221 -12.36 3.57 2.62
CA ASP A 221 -13.06 2.30 2.48
C ASP A 221 -13.34 1.97 1.00
N GLU A 222 -13.65 2.96 0.16
CA GLU A 222 -13.85 2.76 -1.28
C GLU A 222 -12.56 2.23 -1.96
N VAL A 223 -11.40 2.71 -1.53
CA VAL A 223 -10.11 2.20 -2.02
C VAL A 223 -9.82 0.81 -1.45
N ALA A 224 -10.12 0.59 -0.16
CA ALA A 224 -9.93 -0.69 0.52
C ALA A 224 -10.73 -1.82 -0.14
N GLN A 225 -11.95 -1.55 -0.65
CA GLN A 225 -12.75 -2.54 -1.39
C GLN A 225 -12.00 -3.07 -2.61
N ALA A 226 -11.40 -2.20 -3.42
CA ALA A 226 -10.61 -2.62 -4.58
C ALA A 226 -9.36 -3.41 -4.17
N ILE A 227 -8.68 -2.99 -3.09
CA ILE A 227 -7.51 -3.69 -2.56
C ILE A 227 -7.87 -5.11 -2.14
N VAL A 228 -8.91 -5.27 -1.33
CA VAL A 228 -9.30 -6.57 -0.77
C VAL A 228 -9.86 -7.50 -1.85
N TRP A 229 -10.61 -6.96 -2.82
CA TRP A 229 -10.98 -7.72 -4.01
C TRP A 229 -9.76 -8.27 -4.76
N LEU A 230 -8.73 -7.45 -4.99
CA LEU A 230 -7.50 -7.89 -5.65
C LEU A 230 -6.71 -8.92 -4.83
N LEU A 231 -6.85 -8.95 -3.51
CA LEU A 231 -6.26 -9.99 -2.65
C LEU A 231 -7.05 -11.32 -2.71
N SER A 232 -8.33 -11.27 -3.02
CA SER A 232 -9.26 -12.40 -2.94
C SER A 232 -9.19 -13.35 -4.14
N GLU A 233 -9.78 -14.54 -4.01
CA GLU A 233 -9.95 -15.51 -5.09
C GLU A 233 -10.87 -15.00 -6.21
N ALA A 234 -11.75 -14.02 -5.94
CA ALA A 234 -12.55 -13.38 -6.98
C ALA A 234 -11.72 -12.66 -8.05
N ALA A 235 -10.45 -12.35 -7.74
CA ALA A 235 -9.48 -11.78 -8.67
C ALA A 235 -8.44 -12.81 -9.15
N SER A 236 -8.75 -14.12 -9.14
CA SER A 236 -7.81 -15.21 -9.42
C SER A 236 -7.15 -15.12 -10.80
N TYR A 237 -7.79 -14.51 -11.78
CA TYR A 237 -7.23 -14.31 -13.14
C TYR A 237 -6.77 -12.87 -13.40
N THR A 238 -6.61 -12.07 -12.34
CA THR A 238 -6.19 -10.66 -12.41
C THR A 238 -4.78 -10.51 -11.88
N THR A 239 -3.81 -10.25 -12.78
CA THR A 239 -2.42 -9.93 -12.44
C THR A 239 -1.86 -8.93 -13.46
N GLY A 240 -1.00 -8.01 -13.01
CA GLY A 240 -0.46 -6.92 -13.82
C GLY A 240 -1.45 -5.78 -14.08
N ALA A 241 -2.62 -5.80 -13.47
CA ALA A 241 -3.61 -4.75 -13.60
C ALA A 241 -3.31 -3.56 -12.69
N VAL A 242 -3.67 -2.36 -13.17
CA VAL A 242 -3.69 -1.14 -12.38
C VAL A 242 -5.10 -0.58 -12.38
N VAL A 243 -5.77 -0.67 -11.24
CA VAL A 243 -7.19 -0.31 -11.08
C VAL A 243 -7.31 1.12 -10.59
N ASP A 244 -7.98 1.96 -11.37
CA ASP A 244 -8.26 3.34 -11.00
C ASP A 244 -9.47 3.43 -10.03
N VAL A 245 -9.27 4.01 -8.84
CA VAL A 245 -10.32 4.32 -7.86
C VAL A 245 -10.31 5.84 -7.66
N THR A 246 -10.84 6.57 -8.66
CA THR A 246 -10.55 8.00 -8.83
C THR A 246 -11.79 8.88 -8.92
N GLY A 247 -13.00 8.30 -8.93
CA GLY A 247 -14.24 9.03 -9.22
C GLY A 247 -14.29 9.59 -10.66
N GLY A 248 -13.52 8.97 -11.59
CA GLY A 248 -13.47 9.35 -13.01
C GLY A 248 -12.33 10.33 -13.38
N ARG A 249 -11.46 10.69 -12.43
CA ARG A 249 -10.35 11.61 -12.66
C ARG A 249 -9.16 10.97 -13.40
#